data_22a4cc2c53ec87088613c6a644260bc1
#
_entry.id   22a4cc2c53ec87088613c6a644260bc1
#
_cell.length_a   1.000
_cell.length_b   1.000
_cell.length_c   1.000
_cell.angle_alpha   90.00
_cell.angle_beta   90.00
_cell.angle_gamma   90.00
#
_symmetry.space_group_name_H-M   'P 1'
#
loop_
_entity.id
_entity.type
_entity.pdbx_description
1 polymer ?
#
loop_
_entity_poly.entity_id
_entity_poly.type
_entity_poly.pdbx_seq_one_letter_code
_entity_poly.pdbx_strand_id
1 'polypeptide(L)'
;MNLYYKLKSDKGYGYVILIYTHLSQRLELSPSVKCDKKDFGDGKKENPIKKSDVEFEGKNQILHSFKENVYLVISKLKSEGVQPTTELVKLGMKQFKRELLVVKHIETTVDKFPLLYVLREKYIKSLDITTTYYRSICYRLRVIEEFIKQRGDEEIDFREIDNSFYIDLETYLVSKEYSNSTSAKIISQFRQFLLFSKRENYANNVNADYRTKLPVGSKKVLSLNLHQIEELNNFIEFDFSSHSLDVNGKPVYLKYYEGWIEKSFIVKDELFETIKDPITKRAKRDQKGNLVGMVTKNKFNYFTTYEVVKDMFLFSVATGLRWSDCVKVKVGDFDIENKEYSIIQQKSKEEVPIIENELSKQLYRKYSKGKSVFQYLFPLNCLNSDFTRQNYLTKVNLHLKEIGKILKFNSSVSTIKRVGKNPTKNPSVPFYNLMSFHMGRRTQATILNKLGVDMKSISQQMGHSSLSMTSKYIGKDDEKLKSVFDFIKPIVEEELVPQNANDSSLESKLEYLKSMKDKGVMSEEIYSNRVNKLLDENGL
;
A
#
# COMPACT_ATOMS: atom_id res chain seq x y z
N MET A 1 31.62 -27.58 -31.31
CA MET A 1 31.86 -26.29 -30.69
C MET A 1 31.83 -25.20 -31.75
N ASN A 2 30.85 -24.30 -31.73
CA ASN A 2 30.75 -23.22 -32.70
C ASN A 2 30.66 -21.86 -31.95
N LEU A 3 31.35 -20.87 -32.51
CA LEU A 3 31.39 -19.49 -31.98
C LEU A 3 31.12 -18.53 -33.14
N TYR A 4 29.98 -17.83 -33.09
CA TYR A 4 29.57 -16.92 -34.15
C TYR A 4 28.72 -15.77 -33.58
N TYR A 5 28.67 -14.63 -34.29
CA TYR A 5 27.86 -13.49 -33.93
C TYR A 5 26.45 -13.59 -34.48
N LYS A 6 25.49 -13.01 -33.75
CA LYS A 6 24.11 -12.84 -34.18
C LYS A 6 23.59 -11.48 -33.74
N LEU A 7 22.83 -10.82 -34.59
CA LEU A 7 22.11 -9.62 -34.20
C LEU A 7 20.78 -10.00 -33.52
N LYS A 8 20.58 -9.51 -32.31
CA LYS A 8 19.31 -9.63 -31.57
C LYS A 8 18.59 -8.27 -31.66
N SER A 9 17.61 -8.20 -32.57
CA SER A 9 16.89 -6.97 -32.90
C SER A 9 15.41 -7.22 -33.02
N ASP A 10 14.60 -6.38 -32.39
CA ASP A 10 13.12 -6.43 -32.48
C ASP A 10 12.55 -5.39 -33.48
N LYS A 11 13.29 -4.33 -33.82
CA LYS A 11 12.81 -3.20 -34.66
C LYS A 11 13.91 -2.54 -35.51
N GLY A 12 14.69 -3.35 -36.23
CA GLY A 12 15.69 -2.81 -37.19
C GLY A 12 17.04 -2.43 -36.58
N TYR A 13 17.13 -2.15 -35.30
CA TYR A 13 18.34 -1.81 -34.53
C TYR A 13 18.46 -2.76 -33.33
N GLY A 14 19.63 -3.30 -33.05
CA GLY A 14 19.78 -4.28 -31.97
C GLY A 14 21.18 -4.45 -31.44
N TYR A 15 21.32 -5.40 -30.51
CA TYR A 15 22.59 -5.79 -29.93
C TYR A 15 23.21 -6.94 -30.69
N VAL A 16 24.52 -6.86 -30.98
CA VAL A 16 25.31 -7.99 -31.47
C VAL A 16 25.63 -8.87 -30.27
N ILE A 17 25.28 -10.16 -30.36
CA ILE A 17 25.58 -11.17 -29.35
C ILE A 17 26.54 -12.21 -29.96
N LEU A 18 27.46 -12.72 -29.14
CA LEU A 18 28.30 -13.83 -29.46
C LEU A 18 27.64 -15.13 -28.97
N ILE A 19 27.42 -16.07 -29.85
CA ILE A 19 26.83 -17.35 -29.54
C ILE A 19 27.93 -18.40 -29.43
N TYR A 20 27.98 -19.05 -28.28
CA TYR A 20 28.79 -20.23 -28.02
C TYR A 20 27.89 -21.44 -27.89
N THR A 21 28.20 -22.53 -28.62
CA THR A 21 27.47 -23.80 -28.55
C THR A 21 28.38 -24.94 -28.21
N HIS A 22 27.98 -25.74 -27.23
CA HIS A 22 28.67 -26.97 -26.82
C HIS A 22 27.63 -28.04 -26.42
N LEU A 23 27.74 -29.26 -26.94
CA LEU A 23 26.84 -30.40 -26.63
C LEU A 23 25.35 -30.02 -26.64
N SER A 24 24.89 -29.40 -27.74
CA SER A 24 23.51 -28.94 -27.92
C SER A 24 23.05 -27.80 -26.98
N GLN A 25 23.87 -27.37 -26.03
CA GLN A 25 23.62 -26.22 -25.20
C GLN A 25 24.12 -24.94 -25.87
N ARG A 26 23.42 -23.85 -25.67
CA ARG A 26 23.70 -22.54 -26.24
C ARG A 26 23.88 -21.47 -25.14
N LEU A 27 24.98 -20.73 -25.23
CA LEU A 27 25.29 -19.59 -24.40
C LEU A 27 25.29 -18.31 -25.25
N GLU A 28 24.56 -17.29 -24.82
CA GLU A 28 24.56 -15.95 -25.43
C GLU A 28 25.42 -15.01 -24.57
N LEU A 29 26.45 -14.44 -25.17
CA LEU A 29 27.36 -13.49 -24.54
C LEU A 29 27.22 -12.14 -25.25
N SER A 30 27.13 -11.03 -24.49
CA SER A 30 26.96 -9.69 -25.06
C SER A 30 28.24 -8.89 -24.97
N PRO A 31 28.85 -8.51 -26.10
CA PRO A 31 29.95 -7.55 -26.17
C PRO A 31 29.47 -6.08 -26.03
N SER A 32 28.19 -5.84 -25.77
CA SER A 32 27.58 -4.49 -25.65
C SER A 32 27.64 -3.63 -26.93
N VAL A 33 27.86 -4.23 -28.08
CA VAL A 33 27.88 -3.55 -29.37
C VAL A 33 26.49 -3.48 -29.98
N LYS A 34 26.09 -2.31 -30.44
CA LYS A 34 24.81 -2.06 -31.12
C LYS A 34 25.02 -1.80 -32.61
N CYS A 35 24.08 -2.26 -33.43
CA CYS A 35 24.14 -2.09 -34.87
C CYS A 35 22.75 -2.12 -35.50
N ASP A 36 22.58 -1.40 -36.61
CA ASP A 36 21.39 -1.51 -37.46
C ASP A 36 21.37 -2.86 -38.17
N LYS A 37 20.18 -3.41 -38.41
CA LYS A 37 20.02 -4.68 -39.10
C LYS A 37 20.60 -4.67 -40.53
N LYS A 38 20.50 -3.55 -41.23
CA LYS A 38 21.05 -3.35 -42.59
C LYS A 38 22.58 -3.41 -42.61
N ASP A 39 23.22 -2.98 -41.51
CA ASP A 39 24.67 -2.89 -41.37
C ASP A 39 25.29 -4.13 -40.75
N PHE A 40 24.48 -5.08 -40.25
CA PHE A 40 24.93 -6.38 -39.78
C PHE A 40 24.99 -7.37 -40.96
N GLY A 41 26.15 -8.00 -41.14
CA GLY A 41 26.42 -8.97 -42.19
C GLY A 41 26.39 -10.40 -41.69
N ASP A 42 27.29 -11.23 -42.24
CA ASP A 42 27.45 -12.62 -41.85
C ASP A 42 28.19 -12.70 -40.48
N GLY A 43 27.50 -13.13 -39.45
CA GLY A 43 28.06 -13.27 -38.11
C GLY A 43 29.13 -14.33 -37.94
N LYS A 44 29.40 -15.17 -38.96
CA LYS A 44 30.51 -16.11 -38.99
C LYS A 44 31.81 -15.50 -39.45
N LYS A 45 31.73 -14.35 -40.14
CA LYS A 45 32.91 -13.62 -40.61
C LYS A 45 33.63 -12.90 -39.45
N GLU A 46 34.87 -12.57 -39.64
CA GLU A 46 35.71 -11.89 -38.69
C GLU A 46 35.17 -10.48 -38.42
N ASN A 47 34.73 -9.76 -39.46
CA ASN A 47 34.17 -8.45 -39.42
C ASN A 47 32.67 -8.50 -39.77
N PRO A 48 31.77 -8.76 -38.79
CA PRO A 48 30.34 -8.93 -39.06
C PRO A 48 29.62 -7.61 -39.32
N ILE A 49 30.19 -6.46 -38.93
CA ILE A 49 29.62 -5.16 -39.17
C ILE A 49 30.19 -4.59 -40.48
N LYS A 50 29.30 -4.16 -41.38
CA LYS A 50 29.61 -3.68 -42.72
C LYS A 50 30.17 -2.25 -42.66
N LYS A 51 30.93 -1.87 -43.72
CA LYS A 51 31.48 -0.51 -43.91
C LYS A 51 30.40 0.60 -44.02
N SER A 52 29.14 0.24 -44.16
CA SER A 52 28.03 1.18 -44.14
C SER A 52 27.70 1.75 -42.75
N ASP A 53 28.16 1.11 -41.68
CA ASP A 53 28.08 1.65 -40.32
C ASP A 53 29.26 2.63 -40.11
N VAL A 54 28.97 3.84 -39.67
CA VAL A 54 29.98 4.92 -39.48
C VAL A 54 31.09 4.51 -38.49
N GLU A 55 30.75 3.67 -37.51
CA GLU A 55 31.68 3.17 -36.47
C GLU A 55 32.15 1.75 -36.72
N PHE A 56 32.10 1.25 -37.95
CA PHE A 56 32.32 -0.17 -38.26
C PHE A 56 33.64 -0.71 -37.79
N GLU A 57 34.74 0.08 -37.91
CA GLU A 57 36.08 -0.33 -37.49
C GLU A 57 36.13 -0.57 -35.98
N GLY A 58 35.72 0.42 -35.19
CA GLY A 58 35.74 0.35 -33.73
C GLY A 58 34.81 -0.76 -33.22
N LYS A 59 33.65 -0.92 -33.82
CA LYS A 59 32.70 -1.98 -33.45
C LYS A 59 33.24 -3.37 -33.77
N ASN A 60 33.83 -3.57 -34.95
CA ASN A 60 34.45 -4.83 -35.32
C ASN A 60 35.67 -5.15 -34.43
N GLN A 61 36.47 -4.16 -34.08
CA GLN A 61 37.60 -4.33 -33.16
C GLN A 61 37.12 -4.80 -31.76
N ILE A 62 36.06 -4.20 -31.24
CA ILE A 62 35.45 -4.61 -29.96
C ILE A 62 34.93 -6.07 -30.04
N LEU A 63 34.26 -6.42 -31.14
CA LEU A 63 33.77 -7.78 -31.37
C LEU A 63 34.91 -8.78 -31.45
N HIS A 64 35.94 -8.49 -32.21
CA HIS A 64 37.14 -9.32 -32.35
C HIS A 64 37.81 -9.58 -30.99
N SER A 65 38.13 -8.53 -30.26
CA SER A 65 38.71 -8.63 -28.92
C SER A 65 37.84 -9.44 -27.96
N PHE A 66 36.54 -9.24 -28.01
CA PHE A 66 35.59 -10.01 -27.18
C PHE A 66 35.58 -11.51 -27.52
N LYS A 67 35.63 -11.86 -28.81
CA LYS A 67 35.70 -13.22 -29.28
C LYS A 67 37.00 -13.91 -28.88
N GLU A 68 38.14 -13.19 -28.98
CA GLU A 68 39.45 -13.66 -28.50
C GLU A 68 39.43 -13.97 -27.01
N ASN A 69 38.86 -13.08 -26.19
CA ASN A 69 38.74 -13.30 -24.77
C ASN A 69 37.96 -14.60 -24.45
N VAL A 70 36.90 -14.90 -25.20
CA VAL A 70 36.16 -16.15 -25.06
C VAL A 70 37.01 -17.34 -25.43
N TYR A 71 37.81 -17.24 -26.51
CA TYR A 71 38.77 -18.29 -26.89
C TYR A 71 39.83 -18.52 -25.81
N LEU A 72 40.37 -17.48 -25.20
CA LEU A 72 41.34 -17.60 -24.11
C LEU A 72 40.75 -18.36 -22.92
N VAL A 73 39.54 -18.05 -22.52
CA VAL A 73 38.83 -18.77 -21.45
C VAL A 73 38.63 -20.25 -21.81
N ILE A 74 38.21 -20.54 -23.04
CA ILE A 74 38.03 -21.91 -23.52
C ILE A 74 39.36 -22.67 -23.55
N SER A 75 40.40 -22.04 -24.02
CA SER A 75 41.76 -22.60 -24.07
C SER A 75 42.31 -22.92 -22.70
N LYS A 76 42.10 -21.99 -21.72
CA LYS A 76 42.48 -22.22 -20.32
C LYS A 76 41.76 -23.40 -19.72
N LEU A 77 40.44 -23.54 -19.88
CA LEU A 77 39.68 -24.68 -19.41
C LEU A 77 40.18 -25.99 -20.00
N LYS A 78 40.48 -26.01 -21.32
CA LYS A 78 41.03 -27.18 -22.00
C LYS A 78 42.41 -27.54 -21.50
N SER A 79 43.31 -26.56 -21.26
CA SER A 79 44.65 -26.84 -20.73
C SER A 79 44.61 -27.38 -19.29
N GLU A 80 43.56 -27.07 -18.54
CA GLU A 80 43.31 -27.59 -17.20
C GLU A 80 42.59 -28.98 -17.25
N GLY A 81 42.40 -29.59 -18.44
CA GLY A 81 41.71 -30.86 -18.61
C GLY A 81 40.19 -30.80 -18.42
N VAL A 82 39.62 -29.60 -18.35
CA VAL A 82 38.20 -29.38 -18.08
C VAL A 82 37.45 -29.19 -19.40
N GLN A 83 36.32 -29.89 -19.58
CA GLN A 83 35.44 -29.68 -20.74
C GLN A 83 34.77 -28.29 -20.65
N PRO A 84 34.89 -27.44 -21.70
CA PRO A 84 34.37 -26.09 -21.69
C PRO A 84 32.84 -26.07 -21.87
N THR A 85 32.09 -26.44 -20.82
CA THR A 85 30.64 -26.36 -20.83
C THR A 85 30.18 -24.88 -20.89
N THR A 86 28.92 -24.66 -21.27
CA THR A 86 28.35 -23.30 -21.36
C THR A 86 28.40 -22.56 -20.01
N GLU A 87 28.23 -23.28 -18.90
CA GLU A 87 28.31 -22.70 -17.55
C GLU A 87 29.75 -22.33 -17.17
N LEU A 88 30.70 -23.20 -17.43
CA LEU A 88 32.12 -22.94 -17.14
C LEU A 88 32.69 -21.83 -18.01
N VAL A 89 32.30 -21.72 -19.27
CA VAL A 89 32.70 -20.61 -20.13
C VAL A 89 32.08 -19.30 -19.65
N LYS A 90 30.81 -19.30 -19.20
CA LYS A 90 30.16 -18.14 -18.60
C LYS A 90 30.88 -17.69 -17.32
N LEU A 91 31.24 -18.63 -16.45
CA LEU A 91 31.98 -18.36 -15.22
C LEU A 91 33.40 -17.85 -15.51
N GLY A 92 34.11 -18.49 -16.41
CA GLY A 92 35.46 -18.10 -16.84
C GLY A 92 35.49 -16.70 -17.47
N MET A 93 34.51 -16.35 -18.28
CA MET A 93 34.40 -14.98 -18.83
C MET A 93 34.16 -13.93 -17.72
N LYS A 94 33.48 -14.32 -16.66
CA LYS A 94 33.24 -13.47 -15.49
C LYS A 94 34.55 -13.22 -14.71
N GLN A 95 35.34 -14.28 -14.49
CA GLN A 95 36.67 -14.18 -13.86
C GLN A 95 37.64 -13.41 -14.74
N PHE A 96 37.69 -13.70 -16.03
CA PHE A 96 38.53 -13.02 -16.99
C PHE A 96 38.24 -11.49 -17.05
N LYS A 97 36.97 -11.12 -17.01
CA LYS A 97 36.55 -9.71 -16.92
C LYS A 97 37.02 -9.05 -15.61
N ARG A 98 37.07 -9.80 -14.50
CA ARG A 98 37.61 -9.33 -13.22
C ARG A 98 39.12 -9.15 -13.28
N GLU A 99 39.84 -10.13 -13.84
CA GLU A 99 41.32 -10.05 -14.00
C GLU A 99 41.71 -8.90 -14.92
N LEU A 100 41.00 -8.68 -16.02
CA LEU A 100 41.21 -7.52 -16.93
C LEU A 100 40.90 -6.20 -16.26
N LEU A 101 39.90 -6.15 -15.40
CA LEU A 101 39.60 -4.98 -14.60
C LEU A 101 40.69 -4.70 -13.57
N VAL A 102 41.29 -5.71 -12.97
CA VAL A 102 42.45 -5.59 -12.07
C VAL A 102 43.67 -5.09 -12.82
N VAL A 103 43.95 -5.58 -14.02
CA VAL A 103 45.13 -5.11 -14.85
C VAL A 103 44.93 -3.69 -15.34
N LYS A 104 43.73 -3.30 -15.78
CA LYS A 104 43.42 -1.88 -16.09
C LYS A 104 43.37 -0.98 -14.84
N HIS A 105 43.30 -1.58 -13.65
CA HIS A 105 43.33 -0.84 -12.37
C HIS A 105 44.70 -0.19 -12.05
N ILE A 106 45.75 -0.69 -12.66
CA ILE A 106 47.11 -0.09 -12.48
C ILE A 106 47.26 1.22 -13.25
N GLU A 107 46.39 1.52 -14.22
CA GLU A 107 46.53 2.70 -15.09
C GLU A 107 45.46 3.81 -14.92
N THR A 108 44.36 3.59 -14.19
CA THR A 108 43.37 4.65 -13.93
C THR A 108 42.83 4.60 -12.49
N THR A 109 42.90 5.71 -11.81
CA THR A 109 42.44 6.02 -10.46
C THR A 109 41.33 5.08 -9.96
N VAL A 110 41.69 4.26 -9.00
CA VAL A 110 40.94 3.25 -8.26
C VAL A 110 39.62 3.80 -7.73
N ASP A 111 38.49 3.13 -7.99
CA ASP A 111 37.29 3.29 -7.18
C ASP A 111 37.67 2.90 -5.75
N LYS A 112 37.65 3.87 -4.85
CA LYS A 112 38.32 3.79 -3.55
C LYS A 112 37.72 2.77 -2.57
N PHE A 113 36.54 2.21 -2.85
CA PHE A 113 35.82 1.41 -1.87
C PHE A 113 35.00 0.29 -2.52
N PRO A 114 34.95 -0.93 -1.92
CA PRO A 114 34.05 -1.99 -2.36
C PRO A 114 32.58 -1.55 -2.33
N LEU A 115 31.76 -2.01 -3.28
CA LEU A 115 30.37 -1.62 -3.44
C LEU A 115 29.55 -1.84 -2.16
N LEU A 116 29.66 -3.01 -1.53
CA LEU A 116 28.93 -3.31 -0.30
C LEU A 116 29.36 -2.44 0.89
N TYR A 117 30.64 -2.06 0.95
CA TYR A 117 31.11 -1.12 1.97
C TYR A 117 30.48 0.27 1.78
N VAL A 118 30.47 0.81 0.55
CA VAL A 118 29.85 2.12 0.26
C VAL A 118 28.35 2.07 0.54
N LEU A 119 27.69 0.97 0.21
CA LEU A 119 26.28 0.78 0.47
C LEU A 119 25.95 0.84 1.98
N ARG A 120 26.68 0.07 2.80
CA ARG A 120 26.41 -0.04 4.24
C ARG A 120 26.90 1.17 5.02
N GLU A 121 28.15 1.56 4.80
CA GLU A 121 28.85 2.52 5.66
C GLU A 121 28.67 3.97 5.21
N LYS A 122 28.35 4.19 3.94
CA LYS A 122 28.18 5.53 3.39
C LYS A 122 26.73 5.84 3.06
N TYR A 123 26.11 5.07 2.17
CA TYR A 123 24.76 5.39 1.70
C TYR A 123 23.70 5.23 2.78
N ILE A 124 23.63 4.09 3.46
CA ILE A 124 22.62 3.85 4.49
C ILE A 124 22.75 4.85 5.63
N LYS A 125 23.98 5.19 6.04
CA LYS A 125 24.23 6.15 7.12
C LYS A 125 23.96 7.61 6.71
N SER A 126 24.01 7.94 5.43
CA SER A 126 23.70 9.29 4.91
C SER A 126 22.20 9.59 4.80
N LEU A 127 21.33 8.58 5.01
CA LEU A 127 19.90 8.75 4.84
C LEU A 127 19.27 9.48 6.03
N ASP A 128 19.01 10.77 5.84
CA ASP A 128 18.20 11.60 6.77
C ASP A 128 16.75 11.58 6.34
N ILE A 129 16.04 10.54 6.77
CA ILE A 129 14.65 10.29 6.38
C ILE A 129 13.83 9.70 7.52
N THR A 130 12.50 9.75 7.40
CA THR A 130 11.60 9.18 8.41
C THR A 130 11.89 7.70 8.64
N THR A 131 11.80 7.26 9.90
CA THR A 131 12.10 5.88 10.33
C THR A 131 11.40 4.80 9.49
N THR A 132 10.15 5.03 9.06
CA THR A 132 9.40 4.08 8.23
C THR A 132 9.96 3.98 6.82
N TYR A 133 10.33 5.10 6.22
CA TYR A 133 10.93 5.12 4.88
C TYR A 133 12.34 4.53 4.91
N TYR A 134 13.13 4.86 5.93
CA TYR A 134 14.44 4.27 6.19
C TYR A 134 14.38 2.73 6.21
N ARG A 135 13.48 2.16 7.02
CA ARG A 135 13.28 0.70 7.06
C ARG A 135 12.95 0.09 5.71
N SER A 136 12.12 0.79 4.92
CA SER A 136 11.74 0.34 3.58
C SER A 136 12.94 0.35 2.61
N ILE A 137 13.82 1.33 2.71
CA ILE A 137 15.06 1.40 1.92
C ILE A 137 16.01 0.28 2.36
N CYS A 138 16.28 0.16 3.66
CA CYS A 138 17.16 -0.88 4.19
C CYS A 138 16.70 -2.29 3.79
N TYR A 139 15.38 -2.56 3.83
CA TYR A 139 14.84 -3.83 3.36
C TYR A 139 15.19 -4.10 1.89
N ARG A 140 14.97 -3.10 1.00
CA ARG A 140 15.27 -3.26 -0.44
C ARG A 140 16.76 -3.46 -0.70
N LEU A 141 17.60 -2.74 0.02
CA LEU A 141 19.06 -2.86 -0.11
C LEU A 141 19.56 -4.20 0.43
N ARG A 142 18.97 -4.72 1.51
CA ARG A 142 19.26 -6.07 2.01
C ARG A 142 18.99 -7.15 0.96
N VAL A 143 17.88 -7.04 0.22
CA VAL A 143 17.59 -7.97 -0.89
C VAL A 143 18.69 -7.93 -1.97
N ILE A 144 19.26 -6.75 -2.25
CA ILE A 144 20.40 -6.62 -3.16
C ILE A 144 21.65 -7.28 -2.58
N GLU A 145 21.93 -7.06 -1.30
CA GLU A 145 23.07 -7.72 -0.61
C GLU A 145 22.94 -9.24 -0.63
N GLU A 146 21.74 -9.76 -0.35
CA GLU A 146 21.45 -11.21 -0.40
C GLU A 146 21.68 -11.77 -1.81
N PHE A 147 21.27 -11.06 -2.84
CA PHE A 147 21.53 -11.43 -4.23
C PHE A 147 23.03 -11.47 -4.54
N ILE A 148 23.78 -10.43 -4.15
CA ILE A 148 25.23 -10.35 -4.36
C ILE A 148 25.95 -11.50 -3.65
N LYS A 149 25.60 -11.79 -2.40
CA LYS A 149 26.14 -12.92 -1.62
C LYS A 149 25.83 -14.26 -2.27
N GLN A 150 24.60 -14.47 -2.73
CA GLN A 150 24.23 -15.71 -3.41
C GLN A 150 25.01 -15.93 -4.71
N ARG A 151 25.47 -14.85 -5.36
CA ARG A 151 26.38 -14.95 -6.51
C ARG A 151 27.83 -15.31 -6.14
N GLY A 152 28.18 -15.29 -4.85
CA GLY A 152 29.57 -15.40 -4.38
C GLY A 152 30.42 -14.18 -4.69
N ASP A 153 29.81 -13.02 -4.89
CA ASP A 153 30.44 -11.78 -5.36
C ASP A 153 30.58 -10.74 -4.24
N GLU A 154 31.00 -11.13 -3.02
CA GLU A 154 31.06 -10.22 -1.88
C GLU A 154 31.97 -8.99 -2.09
N GLU A 155 32.95 -9.10 -2.97
CA GLU A 155 33.89 -8.03 -3.36
C GLU A 155 33.55 -7.39 -4.72
N ILE A 156 32.29 -7.45 -5.14
CA ILE A 156 31.86 -6.89 -6.44
C ILE A 156 32.25 -5.43 -6.58
N ASP A 157 32.80 -5.09 -7.74
CA ASP A 157 33.17 -3.72 -8.12
C ASP A 157 32.00 -3.00 -8.80
N PHE A 158 31.93 -1.66 -8.68
CA PHE A 158 30.90 -0.85 -9.35
C PHE A 158 30.88 -1.03 -10.87
N ARG A 159 32.01 -1.32 -11.48
CA ARG A 159 32.15 -1.55 -12.93
C ARG A 159 31.55 -2.86 -13.39
N GLU A 160 31.33 -3.81 -12.49
CA GLU A 160 30.67 -5.08 -12.78
C GLU A 160 29.15 -4.96 -12.85
N ILE A 161 28.60 -3.80 -12.46
CA ILE A 161 27.17 -3.53 -12.51
C ILE A 161 26.77 -3.16 -13.94
N ASP A 162 26.75 -4.13 -14.80
CA ASP A 162 26.31 -4.00 -16.18
C ASP A 162 24.85 -4.45 -16.38
N ASN A 163 24.39 -4.47 -17.63
CA ASN A 163 23.02 -4.93 -17.94
C ASN A 163 22.82 -6.41 -17.62
N SER A 164 23.87 -7.25 -17.67
CA SER A 164 23.80 -8.65 -17.29
C SER A 164 23.53 -8.80 -15.80
N PHE A 165 24.19 -8.00 -14.96
CA PHE A 165 23.93 -7.96 -13.54
C PHE A 165 22.45 -7.67 -13.23
N TYR A 166 21.83 -6.70 -13.91
CA TYR A 166 20.42 -6.37 -13.71
C TYR A 166 19.48 -7.50 -14.20
N ILE A 167 19.81 -8.18 -15.28
CA ILE A 167 19.02 -9.32 -15.78
C ILE A 167 19.09 -10.47 -14.77
N ASP A 168 20.26 -10.75 -14.21
CA ASP A 168 20.44 -11.77 -13.18
C ASP A 168 19.68 -11.38 -11.90
N LEU A 169 19.72 -10.09 -11.52
CA LEU A 169 18.93 -9.57 -10.40
C LEU A 169 17.42 -9.72 -10.64
N GLU A 170 16.92 -9.38 -11.83
CA GLU A 170 15.50 -9.59 -12.16
C GLU A 170 15.12 -11.08 -12.07
N THR A 171 15.97 -11.97 -12.58
CA THR A 171 15.77 -13.41 -12.50
C THR A 171 15.72 -13.89 -11.05
N TYR A 172 16.64 -13.40 -10.22
CA TYR A 172 16.63 -13.67 -8.78
C TYR A 172 15.36 -13.18 -8.10
N LEU A 173 14.92 -11.93 -8.38
CA LEU A 173 13.71 -11.39 -7.79
C LEU A 173 12.45 -12.17 -8.21
N VAL A 174 12.40 -12.65 -9.45
CA VAL A 174 11.33 -13.52 -9.95
C VAL A 174 11.36 -14.88 -9.25
N SER A 175 12.54 -15.49 -9.08
CA SER A 175 12.69 -16.79 -8.39
C SER A 175 12.28 -16.72 -6.90
N LYS A 176 12.43 -15.55 -6.29
CA LYS A 176 11.94 -15.27 -4.92
C LYS A 176 10.48 -14.81 -4.89
N GLU A 177 9.75 -14.93 -5.99
CA GLU A 177 8.33 -14.57 -6.14
C GLU A 177 7.98 -13.11 -5.79
N TYR A 178 8.92 -12.19 -5.89
CA TYR A 178 8.62 -10.77 -5.74
C TYR A 178 7.69 -10.30 -6.86
N SER A 179 6.67 -9.51 -6.49
CA SER A 179 5.83 -8.88 -7.52
C SER A 179 6.64 -7.91 -8.37
N ASN A 180 6.32 -7.80 -9.66
CA ASN A 180 7.02 -6.89 -10.58
C ASN A 180 7.09 -5.44 -10.06
N SER A 181 6.03 -4.98 -9.38
CA SER A 181 6.02 -3.65 -8.74
C SER A 181 7.00 -3.56 -7.56
N THR A 182 7.26 -4.65 -6.85
CA THR A 182 8.26 -4.71 -5.78
C THR A 182 9.66 -4.78 -6.38
N SER A 183 9.86 -5.62 -7.39
CA SER A 183 11.13 -5.74 -8.13
C SER A 183 11.55 -4.39 -8.73
N ALA A 184 10.62 -3.67 -9.38
CA ALA A 184 10.89 -2.34 -9.91
C ALA A 184 11.32 -1.33 -8.82
N LYS A 185 10.75 -1.41 -7.62
CA LYS A 185 11.17 -0.56 -6.49
C LYS A 185 12.53 -0.93 -5.94
N ILE A 186 12.87 -2.23 -5.88
CA ILE A 186 14.20 -2.70 -5.45
C ILE A 186 15.25 -2.21 -6.43
N ILE A 187 15.05 -2.42 -7.73
CA ILE A 187 15.95 -1.96 -8.80
C ILE A 187 16.08 -0.43 -8.78
N SER A 188 14.97 0.30 -8.63
CA SER A 188 15.01 1.76 -8.53
C SER A 188 15.81 2.24 -7.31
N GLN A 189 15.69 1.55 -6.17
CA GLN A 189 16.47 1.89 -4.97
C GLN A 189 17.95 1.63 -5.15
N PHE A 190 18.32 0.53 -5.82
CA PHE A 190 19.70 0.23 -6.16
C PHE A 190 20.30 1.29 -7.10
N ARG A 191 19.53 1.70 -8.10
CA ARG A 191 19.96 2.81 -8.99
C ARG A 191 20.19 4.12 -8.23
N GLN A 192 19.33 4.46 -7.25
CA GLN A 192 19.54 5.64 -6.41
C GLN A 192 20.85 5.55 -5.61
N PHE A 193 21.17 4.36 -5.09
CA PHE A 193 22.45 4.11 -4.43
C PHE A 193 23.62 4.30 -5.40
N LEU A 194 23.55 3.79 -6.62
CA LEU A 194 24.63 3.97 -7.63
C LEU A 194 24.80 5.44 -8.01
N LEU A 195 23.70 6.19 -8.17
CA LEU A 195 23.75 7.63 -8.43
C LEU A 195 24.37 8.42 -7.27
N PHE A 196 24.04 8.03 -6.03
CA PHE A 196 24.69 8.58 -4.84
C PHE A 196 26.20 8.31 -4.88
N SER A 197 26.60 7.07 -5.16
CA SER A 197 28.01 6.69 -5.22
C SER A 197 28.79 7.49 -6.28
N LYS A 198 28.17 7.78 -7.42
CA LYS A 198 28.74 8.64 -8.45
C LYS A 198 28.86 10.10 -7.98
N ARG A 199 27.81 10.64 -7.38
CA ARG A 199 27.79 12.04 -6.89
C ARG A 199 28.84 12.28 -5.81
N GLU A 200 29.00 11.33 -4.90
CA GLU A 200 29.96 11.42 -3.79
C GLU A 200 31.37 10.94 -4.18
N ASN A 201 31.63 10.70 -5.45
CA ASN A 201 32.94 10.26 -5.99
C ASN A 201 33.45 8.94 -5.38
N TYR A 202 32.57 8.03 -4.98
CA TYR A 202 32.94 6.66 -4.60
C TYR A 202 33.14 5.76 -5.81
N ALA A 203 32.50 6.08 -6.93
CA ALA A 203 32.63 5.37 -8.19
C ALA A 203 32.48 6.34 -9.37
N ASN A 204 33.35 6.23 -10.38
CA ASN A 204 33.33 7.09 -11.56
C ASN A 204 32.34 6.60 -12.63
N ASN A 205 32.31 5.28 -12.88
CA ASN A 205 31.49 4.65 -13.90
C ASN A 205 30.45 3.73 -13.25
N VAL A 206 29.20 4.18 -13.22
CA VAL A 206 28.08 3.40 -12.70
C VAL A 206 26.98 3.26 -13.75
N ASN A 207 26.45 2.06 -13.94
CA ASN A 207 25.28 1.83 -14.78
C ASN A 207 23.99 2.02 -13.95
N ALA A 208 23.53 3.26 -13.87
CA ALA A 208 22.29 3.61 -13.19
C ALA A 208 21.10 3.86 -14.15
N ASP A 209 21.25 3.58 -15.45
CA ASP A 209 20.22 3.88 -16.46
C ASP A 209 19.29 2.71 -16.75
N TYR A 210 19.60 1.53 -16.20
CA TYR A 210 18.76 0.35 -16.40
C TYR A 210 17.31 0.58 -15.99
N ARG A 211 16.38 0.17 -16.84
CA ARG A 211 14.94 0.16 -16.56
C ARG A 211 14.43 -1.25 -16.67
N THR A 212 13.76 -1.70 -15.62
CA THR A 212 13.13 -3.03 -15.67
C THR A 212 12.10 -3.11 -16.80
N LYS A 213 12.12 -4.22 -17.51
CA LYS A 213 11.15 -4.54 -18.58
C LYS A 213 9.99 -5.39 -18.06
N LEU A 214 10.01 -5.74 -16.77
CA LEU A 214 8.93 -6.51 -16.16
C LEU A 214 7.62 -5.70 -16.18
N PRO A 215 6.52 -6.26 -16.72
CA PRO A 215 5.28 -5.54 -16.87
C PRO A 215 4.65 -5.21 -15.51
N VAL A 216 4.59 -3.93 -15.18
CA VAL A 216 3.88 -3.42 -13.98
C VAL A 216 2.46 -3.08 -14.40
N GLY A 217 1.52 -3.99 -14.14
CA GLY A 217 0.11 -3.75 -14.46
C GLY A 217 -0.61 -2.91 -13.40
N SER A 218 -1.71 -2.29 -13.80
CA SER A 218 -2.63 -1.64 -12.88
C SER A 218 -3.25 -2.67 -11.92
N LYS A 219 -3.36 -2.32 -10.64
CA LYS A 219 -4.10 -3.12 -9.66
C LYS A 219 -5.59 -2.81 -9.80
N LYS A 220 -6.44 -3.83 -9.63
CA LYS A 220 -7.89 -3.61 -9.50
C LYS A 220 -8.14 -2.69 -8.31
N VAL A 221 -8.87 -1.60 -8.55
CA VAL A 221 -9.31 -0.71 -7.48
C VAL A 221 -10.47 -1.39 -6.77
N LEU A 222 -10.33 -1.57 -5.47
CA LEU A 222 -11.39 -2.08 -4.61
C LEU A 222 -11.97 -0.93 -3.82
N SER A 223 -13.26 -0.75 -3.91
CA SER A 223 -14.07 0.25 -3.20
C SER A 223 -15.34 -0.40 -2.69
N LEU A 224 -15.95 0.18 -1.67
CA LEU A 224 -17.27 -0.21 -1.22
C LEU A 224 -18.34 0.33 -2.19
N ASN A 225 -19.44 -0.39 -2.31
CA ASN A 225 -20.67 0.15 -2.90
C ASN A 225 -21.52 0.84 -1.82
N LEU A 226 -22.62 1.48 -2.23
CA LEU A 226 -23.50 2.23 -1.35
C LEU A 226 -24.10 1.37 -0.24
N HIS A 227 -24.63 0.22 -0.62
CA HIS A 227 -25.25 -0.71 0.32
C HIS A 227 -24.25 -1.15 1.41
N GLN A 228 -23.00 -1.45 1.04
CA GLN A 228 -21.96 -1.80 2.00
C GLN A 228 -21.59 -0.63 2.94
N ILE A 229 -21.66 0.61 2.46
CA ILE A 229 -21.44 1.79 3.30
C ILE A 229 -22.60 1.95 4.28
N GLU A 230 -23.82 1.76 3.81
CA GLU A 230 -25.02 1.80 4.64
C GLU A 230 -25.00 0.70 5.70
N GLU A 231 -24.72 -0.53 5.33
CA GLU A 231 -24.58 -1.65 6.28
C GLU A 231 -23.49 -1.37 7.33
N LEU A 232 -22.36 -0.80 6.92
CA LEU A 232 -21.33 -0.38 7.87
C LEU A 232 -21.79 0.75 8.77
N ASN A 233 -22.50 1.74 8.26
CA ASN A 233 -23.00 2.86 9.05
C ASN A 233 -24.03 2.39 10.08
N ASN A 234 -24.87 1.46 9.68
CA ASN A 234 -25.93 0.89 10.51
C ASN A 234 -25.43 -0.23 11.44
N PHE A 235 -24.17 -0.63 11.31
CA PHE A 235 -23.57 -1.64 12.17
C PHE A 235 -23.45 -1.12 13.59
N ILE A 236 -24.27 -1.62 14.48
CA ILE A 236 -24.25 -1.38 15.91
C ILE A 236 -23.74 -2.66 16.58
N GLU A 237 -22.59 -2.57 17.20
CA GLU A 237 -21.99 -3.70 17.90
C GLU A 237 -22.61 -3.92 19.28
N PHE A 238 -22.87 -2.81 20.02
CA PHE A 238 -23.38 -2.83 21.38
C PHE A 238 -24.22 -1.60 21.72
N ASP A 239 -25.25 -1.83 22.51
CA ASP A 239 -25.92 -0.80 23.27
C ASP A 239 -25.27 -0.69 24.66
N PHE A 240 -24.60 0.41 24.92
CA PHE A 240 -23.91 0.66 26.19
C PHE A 240 -24.76 1.40 27.23
N SER A 241 -26.00 1.67 26.94
CA SER A 241 -26.88 2.47 27.83
C SER A 241 -27.14 1.80 29.18
N SER A 242 -26.88 0.49 29.32
CA SER A 242 -27.27 -0.32 30.50
C SER A 242 -26.12 -1.17 31.09
N HIS A 243 -24.86 -0.83 30.90
CA HIS A 243 -23.76 -1.74 31.23
C HIS A 243 -23.24 -1.61 32.65
N SER A 244 -23.02 -2.75 33.30
CA SER A 244 -22.23 -2.89 34.52
C SER A 244 -20.74 -3.01 34.18
N LEU A 245 -19.88 -2.53 35.08
CA LEU A 245 -18.45 -2.72 34.96
C LEU A 245 -18.00 -4.02 35.66
N ASP A 246 -16.99 -4.69 35.11
CA ASP A 246 -16.37 -5.86 35.77
C ASP A 246 -15.53 -5.42 36.99
N VAL A 247 -14.91 -6.42 37.62
CA VAL A 247 -14.03 -6.24 38.79
C VAL A 247 -12.86 -5.28 38.58
N ASN A 248 -12.48 -5.05 37.32
CA ASN A 248 -11.36 -4.20 36.93
C ASN A 248 -11.82 -2.84 36.37
N GLY A 249 -13.10 -2.53 36.48
CA GLY A 249 -13.66 -1.33 35.89
C GLY A 249 -13.83 -1.41 34.38
N LYS A 250 -13.84 -2.60 33.79
CA LYS A 250 -14.10 -2.80 32.38
C LYS A 250 -15.60 -3.02 32.16
N PRO A 251 -16.17 -2.47 31.08
CA PRO A 251 -17.55 -2.76 30.72
C PRO A 251 -17.76 -4.27 30.53
N VAL A 252 -18.79 -4.81 31.14
CA VAL A 252 -19.23 -6.19 30.91
C VAL A 252 -20.12 -6.19 29.69
N TYR A 253 -19.62 -6.76 28.64
CA TYR A 253 -20.35 -6.86 27.39
C TYR A 253 -21.22 -8.12 27.38
N LEU A 254 -22.43 -7.99 26.90
CA LEU A 254 -23.14 -9.17 26.44
C LEU A 254 -22.35 -9.74 25.26
N LYS A 255 -21.97 -11.03 25.36
CA LYS A 255 -21.23 -11.75 24.34
C LYS A 255 -22.03 -11.81 23.03
N TYR A 256 -21.97 -10.76 22.25
CA TYR A 256 -22.57 -10.80 20.92
C TYR A 256 -21.70 -11.56 19.92
N TYR A 257 -20.37 -11.52 20.13
CA TYR A 257 -19.39 -12.22 19.30
C TYR A 257 -18.24 -12.69 20.17
N GLU A 258 -18.12 -13.99 20.36
CA GLU A 258 -17.03 -14.56 21.17
C GLU A 258 -15.64 -14.13 20.67
N GLY A 259 -14.86 -13.52 21.54
CA GLY A 259 -13.43 -13.21 21.31
C GLY A 259 -13.10 -11.83 20.75
N TRP A 260 -14.06 -10.91 20.63
CA TRP A 260 -13.89 -9.72 19.81
C TRP A 260 -13.48 -8.44 20.51
N ILE A 261 -13.74 -8.29 21.78
CA ILE A 261 -13.58 -7.01 22.47
C ILE A 261 -12.21 -6.94 23.09
N GLU A 262 -11.27 -6.33 22.39
CA GLU A 262 -9.95 -6.09 22.97
C GLU A 262 -9.92 -4.87 23.89
N LYS A 263 -10.65 -3.79 23.56
CA LYS A 263 -10.62 -2.52 24.33
C LYS A 263 -11.87 -1.70 24.12
N SER A 264 -12.30 -1.02 25.20
CA SER A 264 -13.29 0.06 25.15
C SER A 264 -12.58 1.38 25.36
N PHE A 265 -13.08 2.41 24.70
CA PHE A 265 -12.62 3.79 24.89
C PHE A 265 -13.68 4.57 25.62
N ILE A 266 -13.28 5.31 26.64
CA ILE A 266 -14.17 6.20 27.38
C ILE A 266 -13.91 7.61 26.84
N VAL A 267 -14.94 8.22 26.27
CA VAL A 267 -14.93 9.63 25.92
C VAL A 267 -15.55 10.37 27.09
N LYS A 268 -14.78 11.23 27.70
CA LYS A 268 -15.21 11.98 28.89
C LYS A 268 -16.35 12.93 28.54
N ASP A 269 -17.55 12.56 28.87
CA ASP A 269 -18.58 13.50 29.27
C ASP A 269 -18.94 13.30 30.75
N GLU A 270 -18.56 12.16 31.30
CA GLU A 270 -18.90 11.79 32.66
C GLU A 270 -17.88 10.87 33.28
N LEU A 271 -17.65 11.07 34.56
CA LEU A 271 -16.86 10.19 35.38
C LEU A 271 -17.79 9.24 36.15
N PHE A 272 -17.69 7.94 35.86
CA PHE A 272 -18.23 6.94 36.77
C PHE A 272 -17.27 6.86 37.96
N GLU A 273 -17.66 7.43 39.08
CA GLU A 273 -16.93 7.26 40.32
C GLU A 273 -17.44 6.02 41.04
N THR A 274 -16.59 5.00 41.13
CA THR A 274 -16.90 3.84 41.96
C THR A 274 -17.04 4.27 43.41
N ILE A 275 -18.16 3.93 44.03
CA ILE A 275 -18.33 4.10 45.48
C ILE A 275 -17.32 3.21 46.17
N LYS A 276 -16.39 3.80 46.90
CA LYS A 276 -15.43 3.07 47.71
C LYS A 276 -15.94 2.94 49.13
N ASP A 277 -15.72 1.78 49.72
CA ASP A 277 -15.93 1.60 51.13
C ASP A 277 -15.03 2.59 51.92
N PRO A 278 -15.59 3.38 52.84
CA PRO A 278 -14.86 4.44 53.52
C PRO A 278 -13.71 3.94 54.40
N ILE A 279 -13.76 2.67 54.86
CA ILE A 279 -12.78 2.08 55.75
C ILE A 279 -11.72 1.30 54.95
N THR A 280 -12.16 0.38 54.09
CA THR A 280 -11.25 -0.51 53.36
C THR A 280 -10.70 0.12 52.09
N LYS A 281 -11.26 1.27 51.66
CA LYS A 281 -10.94 1.93 50.38
C LYS A 281 -11.18 1.06 49.13
N ARG A 282 -11.79 -0.12 49.29
CA ARG A 282 -12.12 -1.04 48.18
C ARG A 282 -13.39 -0.62 47.50
N ALA A 283 -13.46 -0.86 46.20
CA ALA A 283 -14.67 -0.58 45.42
C ALA A 283 -15.84 -1.44 45.91
N LYS A 284 -16.99 -0.80 46.16
CA LYS A 284 -18.22 -1.47 46.62
C LYS A 284 -18.83 -2.26 45.46
N ARG A 285 -19.37 -3.45 45.78
CA ARG A 285 -19.97 -4.34 44.80
C ARG A 285 -21.43 -4.62 45.20
N ASP A 286 -22.27 -4.85 44.20
CA ASP A 286 -23.62 -5.33 44.39
C ASP A 286 -23.65 -6.84 44.72
N GLN A 287 -24.85 -7.38 44.97
CA GLN A 287 -25.04 -8.80 45.26
C GLN A 287 -24.66 -9.72 44.07
N LYS A 288 -24.55 -9.19 42.87
CA LYS A 288 -24.11 -9.89 41.67
C LYS A 288 -22.61 -9.72 41.37
N GLY A 289 -21.89 -9.07 42.25
CA GLY A 289 -20.44 -8.84 42.10
C GLY A 289 -20.07 -7.65 41.20
N ASN A 290 -21.02 -6.86 40.71
CA ASN A 290 -20.75 -5.69 39.87
C ASN A 290 -20.32 -4.51 40.71
N LEU A 291 -19.49 -3.61 40.15
CA LEU A 291 -19.09 -2.38 40.82
C LEU A 291 -20.26 -1.44 40.97
N VAL A 292 -20.47 -0.95 42.18
CA VAL A 292 -21.46 0.10 42.48
C VAL A 292 -20.78 1.45 42.35
N GLY A 293 -21.36 2.33 41.54
CA GLY A 293 -20.84 3.67 41.35
C GLY A 293 -21.96 4.70 41.20
N MET A 294 -21.60 5.95 41.38
CA MET A 294 -22.48 7.08 41.06
C MET A 294 -22.03 7.66 39.72
N VAL A 295 -22.99 7.84 38.83
CA VAL A 295 -22.80 8.62 37.62
C VAL A 295 -23.01 10.09 38.01
N THR A 296 -21.92 10.82 38.07
CA THR A 296 -22.01 12.27 38.30
C THR A 296 -22.34 12.95 36.97
N LYS A 297 -23.54 13.34 36.87
CA LYS A 297 -24.19 14.28 35.91
C LYS A 297 -24.08 14.05 34.42
N ASN A 298 -23.23 13.18 33.87
CA ASN A 298 -23.16 13.07 32.47
C ASN A 298 -23.05 11.61 32.07
N LYS A 299 -23.55 11.18 30.94
CA LYS A 299 -23.58 9.81 30.48
C LYS A 299 -22.25 9.41 29.86
N PHE A 300 -21.65 8.32 30.27
CA PHE A 300 -20.46 7.80 29.60
C PHE A 300 -20.79 7.37 28.19
N ASN A 301 -20.07 7.94 27.23
CA ASN A 301 -20.04 7.39 25.90
C ASN A 301 -18.89 6.38 25.84
N TYR A 302 -19.24 5.10 25.93
CA TYR A 302 -18.31 4.02 25.70
C TYR A 302 -18.30 3.68 24.22
N PHE A 303 -17.10 3.60 23.65
CA PHE A 303 -16.91 3.15 22.29
C PHE A 303 -16.05 1.90 22.30
N THR A 304 -16.48 0.85 21.61
CA THR A 304 -15.62 -0.32 21.39
C THR A 304 -14.54 0.00 20.38
N THR A 305 -13.50 -0.81 20.36
CA THR A 305 -12.46 -0.71 19.33
C THR A 305 -13.04 -0.87 17.92
N TYR A 306 -14.02 -1.75 17.75
CA TYR A 306 -14.67 -1.98 16.47
C TYR A 306 -15.50 -0.77 16.02
N GLU A 307 -16.24 -0.19 16.93
CA GLU A 307 -17.02 1.01 16.67
C GLU A 307 -16.13 2.17 16.22
N VAL A 308 -15.07 2.44 16.97
CA VAL A 308 -14.11 3.50 16.61
C VAL A 308 -13.43 3.21 15.29
N VAL A 309 -13.02 1.97 15.04
CA VAL A 309 -12.39 1.57 13.76
C VAL A 309 -13.36 1.73 12.60
N LYS A 310 -14.60 1.29 12.76
CA LYS A 310 -15.67 1.45 11.77
C LYS A 310 -15.91 2.92 11.48
N ASP A 311 -16.10 3.73 12.50
CA ASP A 311 -16.41 5.14 12.36
C ASP A 311 -15.25 5.94 11.76
N MET A 312 -14.02 5.65 12.14
CA MET A 312 -12.84 6.23 11.50
C MET A 312 -12.73 5.84 10.02
N PHE A 313 -13.08 4.60 9.69
CA PHE A 313 -13.10 4.14 8.31
C PHE A 313 -14.19 4.87 7.51
N LEU A 314 -15.40 4.98 8.06
CA LEU A 314 -16.50 5.77 7.46
C LEU A 314 -16.13 7.25 7.34
N PHE A 315 -15.42 7.80 8.31
CA PHE A 315 -14.88 9.15 8.22
C PHE A 315 -13.88 9.31 7.07
N SER A 316 -13.04 8.31 6.84
CA SER A 316 -12.17 8.28 5.65
C SER A 316 -12.96 8.12 4.34
N VAL A 317 -14.09 7.39 4.35
CA VAL A 317 -15.02 7.34 3.20
C VAL A 317 -15.64 8.70 2.94
N ALA A 318 -16.05 9.41 3.99
CA ALA A 318 -16.69 10.71 3.90
C ALA A 318 -15.75 11.84 3.47
N THR A 319 -14.49 11.82 3.96
CA THR A 319 -13.54 12.92 3.82
C THR A 319 -12.39 12.65 2.87
N GLY A 320 -12.15 11.39 2.51
CA GLY A 320 -10.99 10.96 1.72
C GLY A 320 -9.65 11.01 2.45
N LEU A 321 -9.62 11.29 3.74
CA LEU A 321 -8.39 11.39 4.50
C LEU A 321 -7.64 10.05 4.58
N ARG A 322 -6.32 10.11 4.60
CA ARG A 322 -5.46 8.95 4.85
C ARG A 322 -5.52 8.58 6.34
N TRP A 323 -5.16 7.35 6.67
CA TRP A 323 -5.00 6.92 8.06
C TRP A 323 -4.16 7.90 8.90
N SER A 324 -3.00 8.31 8.37
CA SER A 324 -2.09 9.24 9.06
C SER A 324 -2.71 10.58 9.40
N ASP A 325 -3.69 10.99 8.62
CA ASP A 325 -4.37 12.26 8.76
C ASP A 325 -5.61 12.09 9.66
N CYS A 326 -6.43 11.04 9.44
CA CYS A 326 -7.60 10.74 10.28
C CYS A 326 -7.26 10.62 11.78
N VAL A 327 -6.14 9.96 12.12
CA VAL A 327 -5.75 9.78 13.53
C VAL A 327 -5.31 11.08 14.21
N LYS A 328 -5.02 12.12 13.44
CA LYS A 328 -4.55 13.42 13.94
C LYS A 328 -5.59 14.52 13.88
N VAL A 329 -6.75 14.24 13.32
CA VAL A 329 -7.85 15.21 13.29
C VAL A 329 -8.18 15.65 14.71
N LYS A 330 -8.17 16.95 14.94
CA LYS A 330 -8.60 17.58 16.19
C LYS A 330 -10.01 18.09 16.06
N VAL A 331 -10.66 18.30 17.20
CA VAL A 331 -11.99 18.89 17.22
C VAL A 331 -11.97 20.28 16.58
N GLY A 332 -10.94 21.09 16.80
CA GLY A 332 -10.82 22.43 16.24
C GLY A 332 -10.42 22.47 14.75
N ASP A 333 -10.13 21.33 14.11
CA ASP A 333 -9.90 21.29 12.66
C ASP A 333 -11.23 21.38 11.88
N PHE A 334 -12.38 21.36 12.57
CA PHE A 334 -13.72 21.51 12.03
C PHE A 334 -14.38 22.78 12.55
N ASP A 335 -14.59 23.73 11.69
CA ASP A 335 -15.40 24.92 11.97
C ASP A 335 -16.80 24.72 11.40
N ILE A 336 -17.71 24.22 12.24
CA ILE A 336 -19.10 23.94 11.84
C ILE A 336 -19.86 25.24 11.51
N GLU A 337 -19.52 26.36 12.17
CA GLU A 337 -20.23 27.63 12.01
C GLU A 337 -19.91 28.27 10.66
N ASN A 338 -18.62 28.27 10.27
CA ASN A 338 -18.17 28.87 9.03
C ASN A 338 -18.14 27.91 7.84
N LYS A 339 -18.44 26.63 8.05
CA LYS A 339 -18.39 25.56 7.03
C LYS A 339 -17.01 25.40 6.37
N GLU A 340 -15.98 25.88 7.03
CA GLU A 340 -14.60 25.75 6.57
C GLU A 340 -13.91 24.62 7.32
N TYR A 341 -13.52 23.59 6.60
CA TYR A 341 -12.80 22.45 7.14
C TYR A 341 -11.54 22.26 6.33
N SER A 342 -10.41 22.39 6.98
CA SER A 342 -9.15 22.09 6.32
C SER A 342 -8.23 21.32 7.24
N ILE A 343 -7.38 20.51 6.65
CA ILE A 343 -6.35 19.77 7.37
C ILE A 343 -5.04 19.83 6.60
N ILE A 344 -3.94 20.07 7.31
CA ILE A 344 -2.61 19.95 6.72
C ILE A 344 -2.23 18.47 6.66
N GLN A 345 -2.20 17.91 5.46
CA GLN A 345 -1.85 16.51 5.27
C GLN A 345 -0.41 16.23 5.67
N GLN A 346 -0.20 15.17 6.42
CA GLN A 346 1.13 14.83 6.94
C GLN A 346 2.14 14.53 5.82
N LYS A 347 1.69 13.93 4.73
CA LYS A 347 2.56 13.46 3.64
C LYS A 347 2.90 14.55 2.64
N SER A 348 1.91 15.30 2.18
CA SER A 348 2.09 16.35 1.16
C SER A 348 2.47 17.69 1.78
N LYS A 349 2.19 17.90 3.07
CA LYS A 349 2.30 19.20 3.76
C LYS A 349 1.39 20.28 3.19
N GLU A 350 0.45 19.90 2.34
CA GLU A 350 -0.55 20.77 1.74
C GLU A 350 -1.78 20.84 2.64
N GLU A 351 -2.37 22.00 2.72
CA GLU A 351 -3.68 22.19 3.29
C GLU A 351 -4.73 21.67 2.32
N VAL A 352 -5.60 20.80 2.80
CA VAL A 352 -6.63 20.16 1.99
C VAL A 352 -7.98 20.42 2.62
N PRO A 353 -8.93 20.98 1.85
CA PRO A 353 -10.28 21.18 2.34
C PRO A 353 -10.94 19.81 2.58
N ILE A 354 -11.62 19.69 3.70
CA ILE A 354 -12.48 18.53 3.98
C ILE A 354 -13.87 18.88 3.48
N ILE A 355 -14.42 18.06 2.60
CA ILE A 355 -15.80 18.23 2.15
C ILE A 355 -16.75 17.90 3.28
N GLU A 356 -17.58 18.86 3.62
CA GLU A 356 -18.68 18.69 4.55
C GLU A 356 -19.75 17.78 3.92
N ASN A 357 -20.19 16.80 4.68
CA ASN A 357 -21.34 15.95 4.34
C ASN A 357 -21.95 15.42 5.63
N GLU A 358 -23.18 14.94 5.56
CA GLU A 358 -23.92 14.53 6.76
C GLU A 358 -23.21 13.40 7.53
N LEU A 359 -22.56 12.46 6.84
CA LEU A 359 -21.80 11.41 7.51
C LEU A 359 -20.62 11.96 8.31
N SER A 360 -19.84 12.88 7.74
CA SER A 360 -18.72 13.50 8.46
C SER A 360 -19.20 14.34 9.65
N LYS A 361 -20.30 15.07 9.51
CA LYS A 361 -20.94 15.83 10.59
C LYS A 361 -21.43 14.93 11.73
N GLN A 362 -22.12 13.85 11.39
CA GLN A 362 -22.60 12.89 12.37
C GLN A 362 -21.45 12.32 13.20
N LEU A 363 -20.39 11.86 12.53
CA LEU A 363 -19.22 11.32 13.20
C LEU A 363 -18.48 12.38 14.02
N TYR A 364 -18.40 13.61 13.51
CA TYR A 364 -17.84 14.72 14.27
C TYR A 364 -18.64 14.97 15.55
N ARG A 365 -19.97 15.15 15.46
CA ARG A 365 -20.85 15.38 16.63
C ARG A 365 -20.72 14.26 17.66
N LYS A 366 -20.63 13.00 17.19
CA LYS A 366 -20.48 11.83 18.05
C LYS A 366 -19.19 11.88 18.88
N TYR A 367 -18.08 12.27 18.28
CA TYR A 367 -16.76 12.17 18.90
C TYR A 367 -16.21 13.49 19.46
N SER A 368 -16.79 14.64 19.11
CA SER A 368 -16.37 15.96 19.63
C SER A 368 -16.98 16.30 20.97
N LYS A 369 -18.10 15.65 21.33
CA LYS A 369 -18.86 15.95 22.55
C LYS A 369 -17.97 15.89 23.80
N GLY A 370 -17.97 16.96 24.62
CA GLY A 370 -17.18 17.08 25.85
C GLY A 370 -15.67 17.22 25.62
N LYS A 371 -15.21 17.46 24.40
CA LYS A 371 -13.80 17.69 24.07
C LYS A 371 -13.50 19.15 23.79
N SER A 372 -12.29 19.57 24.15
CA SER A 372 -11.78 20.89 23.75
C SER A 372 -11.30 20.84 22.28
N VAL A 373 -11.22 22.01 21.64
CA VAL A 373 -10.75 22.16 20.25
C VAL A 373 -9.34 21.60 19.99
N PHE A 374 -8.51 21.51 21.01
CA PHE A 374 -7.13 20.99 20.90
C PHE A 374 -7.04 19.46 21.00
N GLN A 375 -8.12 18.79 21.41
CA GLN A 375 -8.13 17.34 21.56
C GLN A 375 -8.38 16.64 20.24
N TYR A 376 -7.84 15.42 20.12
CA TYR A 376 -8.07 14.59 18.94
C TYR A 376 -9.53 14.12 18.88
N LEU A 377 -10.08 14.16 17.66
CA LEU A 377 -11.47 13.77 17.43
C LEU A 377 -11.71 12.32 17.84
N PHE A 378 -10.90 11.38 17.37
CA PHE A 378 -11.07 9.98 17.70
C PHE A 378 -10.30 9.55 18.95
N PRO A 379 -10.88 8.68 19.81
CA PRO A 379 -10.29 8.30 21.09
C PRO A 379 -9.20 7.23 20.94
N LEU A 380 -8.13 7.52 20.20
CA LEU A 380 -7.04 6.58 19.98
C LEU A 380 -5.76 7.02 20.67
N ASN A 381 -5.18 6.14 21.48
CA ASN A 381 -3.92 6.38 22.18
C ASN A 381 -2.68 6.01 21.34
N CYS A 382 -2.79 5.98 20.01
CA CYS A 382 -1.74 5.49 19.11
C CYS A 382 -0.78 6.57 18.60
N LEU A 383 -0.80 7.78 19.19
CA LEU A 383 -0.18 8.95 18.58
C LEU A 383 1.27 9.21 19.01
N ASN A 384 1.78 8.46 19.98
CA ASN A 384 3.07 8.76 20.63
C ASN A 384 4.30 8.49 19.74
N SER A 385 4.19 7.66 18.71
CA SER A 385 5.27 7.41 17.76
C SER A 385 4.77 6.87 16.42
N ASP A 386 5.56 7.03 15.35
CA ASP A 386 5.25 6.46 14.03
C ASP A 386 5.19 4.93 14.07
N PHE A 387 5.99 4.30 14.92
CA PHE A 387 5.98 2.84 15.10
C PHE A 387 4.66 2.36 15.71
N THR A 388 4.22 3.01 16.79
CA THR A 388 2.94 2.70 17.45
C THR A 388 1.77 2.90 16.48
N ARG A 389 1.81 3.99 15.70
CA ARG A 389 0.80 4.32 14.70
C ARG A 389 0.71 3.29 13.59
N GLN A 390 1.85 2.79 13.08
CA GLN A 390 1.87 1.78 12.04
C GLN A 390 1.38 0.41 12.55
N ASN A 391 1.76 0.02 13.75
CA ASN A 391 1.29 -1.21 14.38
C ASN A 391 -0.23 -1.15 14.62
N TYR A 392 -0.74 0.01 14.98
CA TYR A 392 -2.16 0.21 15.16
C TYR A 392 -2.93 0.09 13.84
N LEU A 393 -2.41 0.61 12.72
CA LEU A 393 -3.01 0.43 11.40
C LEU A 393 -3.14 -1.05 11.02
N THR A 394 -2.18 -1.88 11.37
CA THR A 394 -2.26 -3.33 11.14
C THR A 394 -3.45 -3.93 11.88
N LYS A 395 -3.64 -3.56 13.16
CA LYS A 395 -4.80 -4.01 13.96
C LYS A 395 -6.11 -3.46 13.40
N VAL A 396 -6.17 -2.19 13.02
CA VAL A 396 -7.33 -1.58 12.38
C VAL A 396 -7.74 -2.34 11.12
N ASN A 397 -6.78 -2.72 10.29
CA ASN A 397 -7.07 -3.51 9.09
C ASN A 397 -7.59 -4.92 9.42
N LEU A 398 -7.14 -5.53 10.51
CA LEU A 398 -7.70 -6.80 10.99
C LEU A 398 -9.15 -6.62 11.44
N HIS A 399 -9.42 -5.61 12.26
CA HIS A 399 -10.78 -5.33 12.73
C HIS A 399 -11.74 -5.00 11.57
N LEU A 400 -11.30 -4.24 10.56
CA LEU A 400 -12.11 -3.99 9.37
C LEU A 400 -12.47 -5.28 8.62
N LYS A 401 -11.57 -6.24 8.54
CA LYS A 401 -11.85 -7.54 7.93
C LYS A 401 -12.85 -8.34 8.75
N GLU A 402 -12.74 -8.31 10.06
CA GLU A 402 -13.69 -8.97 10.96
C GLU A 402 -15.09 -8.34 10.85
N ILE A 403 -15.20 -7.01 10.88
CA ILE A 403 -16.46 -6.31 10.64
C ILE A 403 -17.05 -6.72 9.29
N GLY A 404 -16.27 -6.71 8.22
CA GLY A 404 -16.74 -7.12 6.89
C GLY A 404 -17.16 -8.59 6.82
N LYS A 405 -16.52 -9.46 7.61
CA LYS A 405 -16.93 -10.87 7.74
C LYS A 405 -18.30 -11.00 8.41
N ILE A 406 -18.57 -10.20 9.44
CA ILE A 406 -19.85 -10.17 10.14
C ILE A 406 -20.96 -9.68 9.24
N LEU A 407 -20.70 -8.57 8.55
CA LEU A 407 -21.60 -7.99 7.56
C LEU A 407 -21.70 -8.85 6.29
N LYS A 408 -21.06 -10.04 6.28
CA LYS A 408 -21.13 -11.00 5.18
C LYS A 408 -20.74 -10.42 3.83
N PHE A 409 -19.71 -9.55 3.80
CA PHE A 409 -19.14 -9.04 2.55
C PHE A 409 -18.37 -10.16 1.81
N ASN A 410 -19.10 -11.20 1.43
CA ASN A 410 -18.54 -12.47 0.93
C ASN A 410 -18.33 -12.50 -0.59
N SER A 411 -18.61 -11.42 -1.32
CA SER A 411 -18.41 -11.40 -2.76
C SER A 411 -17.00 -11.87 -3.13
N SER A 412 -16.90 -12.78 -4.10
CA SER A 412 -15.66 -13.41 -4.49
C SER A 412 -14.80 -12.45 -5.34
N VAL A 413 -13.60 -12.15 -4.89
CA VAL A 413 -12.69 -11.24 -5.58
C VAL A 413 -11.38 -11.95 -5.92
N SER A 414 -11.04 -11.97 -7.20
CA SER A 414 -9.72 -12.40 -7.64
C SER A 414 -8.84 -11.21 -7.95
N THR A 415 -7.57 -11.32 -7.60
CA THR A 415 -6.55 -10.32 -7.92
C THR A 415 -5.48 -10.92 -8.83
N ILE A 416 -4.81 -10.08 -9.59
CA ILE A 416 -3.73 -10.52 -10.47
C ILE A 416 -2.39 -10.21 -9.79
N LYS A 417 -1.60 -11.25 -9.51
CA LYS A 417 -0.19 -11.12 -9.13
C LYS A 417 0.65 -11.18 -10.42
N ARG A 418 1.54 -10.24 -10.60
CA ARG A 418 2.48 -10.23 -11.72
C ARG A 418 3.87 -10.53 -11.17
N VAL A 419 4.39 -11.70 -11.52
CA VAL A 419 5.75 -12.13 -11.22
C VAL A 419 6.37 -12.58 -12.54
N GLY A 420 7.46 -11.93 -12.94
CA GLY A 420 8.04 -12.17 -14.25
C GLY A 420 7.17 -11.65 -15.40
N LYS A 421 7.22 -12.32 -16.53
CA LYS A 421 6.51 -11.91 -17.77
C LYS A 421 5.02 -12.23 -17.73
N ASN A 422 4.65 -13.32 -17.08
CA ASN A 422 3.29 -13.84 -17.10
C ASN A 422 2.50 -13.40 -15.85
N PRO A 423 1.29 -12.86 -16.02
CA PRO A 423 0.42 -12.58 -14.90
C PRO A 423 -0.16 -13.87 -14.33
N THR A 424 -0.14 -14.01 -13.02
CA THR A 424 -0.79 -15.11 -12.31
C THR A 424 -2.05 -14.60 -11.62
N LYS A 425 -3.17 -15.28 -11.84
CA LYS A 425 -4.41 -14.97 -11.14
C LYS A 425 -4.35 -15.60 -9.75
N ASN A 426 -4.40 -14.79 -8.71
CA ASN A 426 -4.51 -15.32 -7.36
C ASN A 426 -5.85 -16.05 -7.17
N PRO A 427 -5.92 -17.03 -6.27
CA PRO A 427 -7.19 -17.60 -5.85
C PRO A 427 -8.17 -16.50 -5.45
N SER A 428 -9.44 -16.73 -5.75
CA SER A 428 -10.49 -15.82 -5.30
C SER A 428 -10.62 -15.86 -3.78
N VAL A 429 -10.75 -14.70 -3.18
CA VAL A 429 -10.96 -14.55 -1.74
C VAL A 429 -12.19 -13.71 -1.48
N PRO A 430 -12.88 -13.89 -0.35
CA PRO A 430 -13.99 -13.03 0.02
C PRO A 430 -13.56 -11.57 0.11
N PHE A 431 -14.45 -10.65 -0.27
CA PHE A 431 -14.17 -9.22 -0.30
C PHE A 431 -13.67 -8.70 1.06
N TYR A 432 -14.27 -9.17 2.16
CA TYR A 432 -13.84 -8.75 3.51
C TYR A 432 -12.36 -8.99 3.78
N ASN A 433 -11.75 -10.04 3.23
CA ASN A 433 -10.32 -10.33 3.40
C ASN A 433 -9.40 -9.27 2.74
N LEU A 434 -9.94 -8.48 1.83
CA LEU A 434 -9.21 -7.41 1.12
C LEU A 434 -9.48 -6.03 1.72
N MET A 435 -10.38 -5.93 2.71
CA MET A 435 -10.66 -4.67 3.38
C MET A 435 -9.43 -4.12 4.09
N SER A 436 -9.23 -2.84 3.94
CA SER A 436 -8.15 -2.08 4.58
C SER A 436 -8.57 -0.63 4.72
N PHE A 437 -8.00 0.10 5.67
CA PHE A 437 -8.34 1.50 5.90
C PHE A 437 -8.20 2.37 4.63
N HIS A 438 -7.21 2.08 3.81
CA HIS A 438 -7.00 2.82 2.56
C HIS A 438 -8.13 2.65 1.53
N MET A 439 -8.96 1.62 1.69
CA MET A 439 -10.15 1.42 0.86
C MET A 439 -11.18 2.55 1.06
N GLY A 440 -11.29 3.14 2.26
CA GLY A 440 -12.19 4.28 2.52
C GLY A 440 -11.92 5.43 1.57
N ARG A 441 -10.66 5.86 1.46
CA ARG A 441 -10.24 6.90 0.54
C ARG A 441 -10.48 6.55 -0.94
N ARG A 442 -10.30 5.28 -1.33
CA ARG A 442 -10.61 4.82 -2.69
C ARG A 442 -12.10 4.84 -2.96
N THR A 443 -12.89 4.46 -1.97
CA THR A 443 -14.35 4.50 -2.05
C THR A 443 -14.83 5.92 -2.31
N GLN A 444 -14.35 6.92 -1.55
CA GLN A 444 -14.67 8.31 -1.80
C GLN A 444 -14.34 8.75 -3.23
N ALA A 445 -13.10 8.52 -3.67
CA ALA A 445 -12.70 8.92 -5.03
C ALA A 445 -13.56 8.25 -6.11
N THR A 446 -13.90 6.96 -5.93
CA THR A 446 -14.77 6.22 -6.85
C THR A 446 -16.17 6.81 -6.88
N ILE A 447 -16.71 7.16 -5.71
CA ILE A 447 -18.04 7.76 -5.57
C ILE A 447 -18.09 9.14 -6.23
N LEU A 448 -17.15 10.02 -5.91
CA LEU A 448 -17.09 11.36 -6.51
C LEU A 448 -16.98 11.29 -8.04
N ASN A 449 -16.20 10.38 -8.56
CA ASN A 449 -16.12 10.16 -10.01
C ASN A 449 -17.44 9.66 -10.60
N LYS A 450 -18.14 8.76 -9.90
CA LYS A 450 -19.47 8.29 -10.34
C LYS A 450 -20.53 9.40 -10.30
N LEU A 451 -20.40 10.35 -9.38
CA LEU A 451 -21.23 11.55 -9.31
C LEU A 451 -20.90 12.60 -10.39
N GLY A 452 -19.89 12.35 -11.22
CA GLY A 452 -19.50 13.27 -12.30
C GLY A 452 -18.59 14.41 -11.83
N VAL A 453 -18.04 14.36 -10.61
CA VAL A 453 -17.05 15.34 -10.16
C VAL A 453 -15.79 15.19 -11.01
N ASP A 454 -15.27 16.30 -11.51
CA ASP A 454 -14.10 16.27 -12.38
C ASP A 454 -12.84 15.79 -11.67
N MET A 455 -11.94 15.19 -12.42
CA MET A 455 -10.73 14.55 -11.92
C MET A 455 -9.78 15.54 -11.18
N LYS A 456 -9.79 16.81 -11.58
CA LYS A 456 -8.95 17.85 -10.97
C LYS A 456 -9.47 18.19 -9.58
N SER A 457 -10.77 18.37 -9.43
CA SER A 457 -11.43 18.61 -8.14
C SER A 457 -11.24 17.45 -7.18
N ILE A 458 -11.41 16.19 -7.65
CA ILE A 458 -11.09 14.99 -6.86
C ILE A 458 -9.62 14.99 -6.44
N SER A 459 -8.71 15.33 -7.35
CA SER A 459 -7.27 15.39 -7.07
C SER A 459 -6.92 16.42 -5.99
N GLN A 460 -7.50 17.60 -6.07
CA GLN A 460 -7.32 18.68 -5.09
C GLN A 460 -7.84 18.26 -3.71
N GLN A 461 -9.07 17.77 -3.63
CA GLN A 461 -9.67 17.28 -2.39
C GLN A 461 -8.85 16.15 -1.75
N MET A 462 -8.25 15.29 -2.56
CA MET A 462 -7.39 14.22 -2.05
C MET A 462 -5.95 14.69 -1.73
N GLY A 463 -5.56 15.91 -2.05
CA GLY A 463 -4.18 16.38 -1.93
C GLY A 463 -3.22 15.50 -2.73
N HIS A 464 -3.53 15.27 -4.01
CA HIS A 464 -2.65 14.56 -4.94
C HIS A 464 -1.88 15.55 -5.81
N SER A 465 -0.57 15.39 -5.88
CA SER A 465 0.32 16.22 -6.70
C SER A 465 0.19 15.98 -8.21
N SER A 466 -0.55 14.94 -8.63
CA SER A 466 -0.80 14.66 -10.05
C SER A 466 -2.12 13.92 -10.30
N LEU A 467 -2.75 14.19 -11.42
CA LEU A 467 -3.98 13.50 -11.87
C LEU A 467 -3.76 11.99 -12.05
N SER A 468 -2.54 11.57 -12.43
CA SER A 468 -2.22 10.15 -12.57
C SER A 468 -2.25 9.39 -11.23
N MET A 469 -2.09 10.08 -10.09
CA MET A 469 -2.32 9.49 -8.79
C MET A 469 -3.81 9.28 -8.52
N THR A 470 -4.65 10.25 -8.85
CA THR A 470 -6.10 10.17 -8.67
C THR A 470 -6.71 9.06 -9.51
N SER A 471 -6.30 8.92 -10.77
CA SER A 471 -6.79 7.84 -11.66
C SER A 471 -6.54 6.42 -11.10
N LYS A 472 -5.54 6.23 -10.24
CA LYS A 472 -5.27 4.94 -9.58
C LYS A 472 -6.22 4.64 -8.43
N TYR A 473 -7.01 5.61 -7.99
CA TYR A 473 -7.98 5.48 -6.91
C TYR A 473 -9.40 5.26 -7.41
N ILE A 474 -9.67 5.57 -8.66
CA ILE A 474 -11.00 5.48 -9.25
C ILE A 474 -11.23 4.08 -9.80
N GLY A 475 -12.29 3.43 -9.34
CA GLY A 475 -12.76 2.16 -9.88
C GLY A 475 -13.40 2.35 -11.26
N LYS A 476 -13.27 1.33 -12.11
CA LYS A 476 -14.01 1.27 -13.39
C LYS A 476 -15.38 0.65 -13.08
N ASP A 477 -16.39 1.45 -12.93
CA ASP A 477 -17.78 0.99 -12.88
C ASP A 477 -18.70 2.02 -13.51
N ASP A 478 -19.70 1.54 -14.25
CA ASP A 478 -20.46 2.31 -15.24
C ASP A 478 -21.79 2.89 -14.74
N GLU A 479 -22.12 2.83 -13.44
CA GLU A 479 -23.40 3.37 -12.98
C GLU A 479 -23.30 4.81 -12.48
N LYS A 480 -24.14 5.68 -13.03
CA LYS A 480 -24.34 7.05 -12.58
C LYS A 480 -25.08 7.04 -11.23
N LEU A 481 -24.38 7.25 -10.14
CA LEU A 481 -24.96 7.38 -8.80
C LEU A 481 -25.31 8.85 -8.53
N LYS A 482 -26.53 9.08 -8.05
CA LYS A 482 -26.93 10.35 -7.43
C LYS A 482 -26.30 10.44 -6.03
N SER A 483 -26.24 11.62 -5.46
CA SER A 483 -25.56 11.93 -4.19
C SER A 483 -25.62 10.80 -3.16
N VAL A 484 -24.44 10.22 -2.83
CA VAL A 484 -24.33 9.06 -1.95
C VAL A 484 -24.45 9.46 -0.49
N PHE A 485 -23.89 10.61 -0.18
CA PHE A 485 -23.81 11.06 1.21
C PHE A 485 -25.14 11.61 1.71
N ASP A 486 -26.06 11.96 0.80
CA ASP A 486 -27.42 12.33 1.14
C ASP A 486 -28.32 11.11 1.47
N PHE A 487 -27.89 9.89 1.06
CA PHE A 487 -28.57 8.65 1.38
C PHE A 487 -28.15 8.06 2.73
N ILE A 488 -26.97 8.42 3.23
CA ILE A 488 -26.49 7.98 4.55
C ILE A 488 -27.07 8.97 5.58
N LYS A 489 -28.39 8.92 5.77
CA LYS A 489 -29.03 9.65 6.86
C LYS A 489 -28.74 8.93 8.17
N PRO A 490 -28.46 9.69 9.26
CA PRO A 490 -28.27 9.09 10.57
C PRO A 490 -29.53 8.38 11.03
N ILE A 491 -29.38 7.19 11.58
CA ILE A 491 -30.46 6.45 12.28
C ILE A 491 -30.79 7.11 13.63
N VAL A 492 -30.12 8.21 13.96
CA VAL A 492 -30.25 8.86 15.28
C VAL A 492 -30.76 10.28 15.11
N GLU A 493 -32.04 10.42 14.82
CA GLU A 493 -32.80 11.64 15.13
C GLU A 493 -34.10 11.32 15.88
N GLU A 494 -34.14 10.26 16.67
CA GLU A 494 -35.26 10.05 17.59
C GLU A 494 -35.11 10.80 18.93
N GLU A 495 -34.05 11.61 19.15
CA GLU A 495 -33.92 12.38 20.39
C GLU A 495 -33.88 13.91 20.21
N LEU A 496 -34.15 14.42 19.02
CA LEU A 496 -34.36 15.86 18.81
C LEU A 496 -35.73 16.17 18.19
N VAL A 497 -36.75 15.50 18.66
CA VAL A 497 -38.08 16.04 18.52
C VAL A 497 -38.23 17.12 19.61
N PRO A 498 -38.46 18.36 19.25
CA PRO A 498 -38.84 19.34 20.25
C PRO A 498 -40.07 18.79 21.01
N GLN A 499 -40.06 18.89 22.33
CA GLN A 499 -41.15 18.42 23.21
C GLN A 499 -42.52 19.11 22.96
N ASN A 500 -42.76 19.66 21.78
CA ASN A 500 -43.95 20.39 21.43
C ASN A 500 -44.66 19.86 20.15
N ALA A 501 -44.41 18.59 19.76
CA ALA A 501 -45.22 17.94 18.70
C ALA A 501 -45.99 16.76 19.28
N ASN A 502 -46.96 17.06 20.11
CA ASN A 502 -47.89 16.09 20.68
C ASN A 502 -49.02 15.68 19.72
N ASP A 503 -48.82 15.70 18.41
CA ASP A 503 -49.85 15.23 17.45
C ASP A 503 -49.27 14.70 16.13
N SER A 504 -48.40 13.70 16.18
CA SER A 504 -48.19 12.89 14.98
C SER A 504 -48.88 11.52 15.18
N SER A 505 -50.06 11.39 14.60
CA SER A 505 -50.82 10.16 14.62
C SER A 505 -50.00 9.00 14.03
N LEU A 506 -50.28 7.77 14.49
CA LEU A 506 -49.69 6.54 13.96
C LEU A 506 -49.78 6.50 12.43
N GLU A 507 -50.86 7.00 11.87
CA GLU A 507 -51.13 7.11 10.44
C GLU A 507 -50.08 7.94 9.72
N SER A 508 -49.69 9.12 10.23
CA SER A 508 -48.69 9.97 9.64
C SER A 508 -47.29 9.32 9.61
N LYS A 509 -46.98 8.52 10.63
CA LYS A 509 -45.72 7.76 10.69
C LYS A 509 -45.70 6.62 9.68
N LEU A 510 -46.82 5.93 9.51
CA LEU A 510 -47.00 4.85 8.53
C LEU A 510 -46.95 5.38 7.09
N GLU A 511 -47.63 6.51 6.81
CA GLU A 511 -47.57 7.18 5.52
C GLU A 511 -46.15 7.64 5.16
N TYR A 512 -45.42 8.17 6.12
CA TYR A 512 -44.01 8.54 5.92
C TYR A 512 -43.17 7.33 5.57
N LEU A 513 -43.27 6.20 6.30
CA LEU A 513 -42.55 4.97 5.98
C LEU A 513 -42.91 4.44 4.60
N LYS A 514 -44.21 4.50 4.24
CA LYS A 514 -44.71 4.11 2.92
C LYS A 514 -44.11 4.98 1.81
N SER A 515 -44.06 6.30 2.01
CA SER A 515 -43.48 7.22 1.05
C SER A 515 -41.98 6.97 0.83
N MET A 516 -41.28 6.54 1.87
CA MET A 516 -39.84 6.20 1.79
C MET A 516 -39.61 4.89 1.01
N LYS A 517 -40.51 3.91 1.17
CA LYS A 517 -40.50 2.69 0.38
C LYS A 517 -40.78 2.98 -1.09
N ASP A 518 -41.83 3.74 -1.38
CA ASP A 518 -42.29 4.08 -2.75
C ASP A 518 -41.25 4.92 -3.49
N LYS A 519 -40.43 5.70 -2.79
CA LYS A 519 -39.28 6.45 -3.32
C LYS A 519 -38.01 5.60 -3.49
N GLY A 520 -38.07 4.30 -3.21
CA GLY A 520 -36.93 3.39 -3.31
C GLY A 520 -35.81 3.66 -2.27
N VAL A 521 -36.11 4.42 -1.24
CA VAL A 521 -35.18 4.77 -0.17
C VAL A 521 -35.06 3.67 0.88
N MET A 522 -36.03 2.78 0.93
CA MET A 522 -36.12 1.70 1.90
C MET A 522 -36.50 0.38 1.21
N SER A 523 -35.80 -0.70 1.56
CA SER A 523 -36.19 -2.04 1.06
C SER A 523 -37.47 -2.54 1.71
N GLU A 524 -38.18 -3.47 1.03
CA GLU A 524 -39.42 -4.10 1.54
C GLU A 524 -39.21 -4.69 2.93
N GLU A 525 -38.08 -5.35 3.16
CA GLU A 525 -37.76 -6.02 4.42
C GLU A 525 -37.57 -5.01 5.57
N ILE A 526 -36.90 -3.91 5.31
CA ILE A 526 -36.68 -2.83 6.30
C ILE A 526 -38.00 -2.11 6.59
N TYR A 527 -38.81 -1.88 5.55
CA TYR A 527 -40.14 -1.30 5.70
C TYR A 527 -41.02 -2.15 6.61
N SER A 528 -41.14 -3.45 6.32
CA SER A 528 -41.95 -4.39 7.09
C SER A 528 -41.51 -4.47 8.56
N ASN A 529 -40.21 -4.53 8.81
CA ASN A 529 -39.66 -4.54 10.17
C ASN A 529 -39.98 -3.26 10.96
N ARG A 530 -39.94 -2.10 10.30
CA ARG A 530 -40.25 -0.80 10.94
C ARG A 530 -41.74 -0.61 11.17
N VAL A 531 -42.59 -1.08 10.26
CA VAL A 531 -44.03 -1.06 10.42
C VAL A 531 -44.43 -1.95 11.60
N ASN A 532 -43.90 -3.18 11.66
CA ASN A 532 -44.20 -4.11 12.77
C ASN A 532 -43.74 -3.52 14.11
N LYS A 533 -42.56 -2.94 14.18
CA LYS A 533 -42.06 -2.26 15.39
C LYS A 533 -42.97 -1.10 15.83
N LEU A 534 -43.44 -0.28 14.89
CA LEU A 534 -44.35 0.83 15.19
C LEU A 534 -45.74 0.33 15.64
N LEU A 535 -46.23 -0.78 15.09
CA LEU A 535 -47.49 -1.39 15.52
C LEU A 535 -47.34 -1.98 16.93
N ASP A 536 -46.27 -2.73 17.20
CA ASP A 536 -45.95 -3.28 18.52
C ASP A 536 -45.83 -2.18 19.60
N GLU A 537 -45.18 -1.06 19.29
CA GLU A 537 -45.02 0.10 20.18
C GLU A 537 -46.37 0.81 20.48
N ASN A 538 -47.36 0.63 19.64
CA ASN A 538 -48.69 1.22 19.81
C ASN A 538 -49.74 0.17 20.23
N GLY A 539 -49.33 -1.08 20.52
CA GLY A 539 -50.20 -2.12 21.05
C GLY A 539 -51.18 -2.74 20.02
N LEU A 540 -50.84 -2.72 18.73
CA LEU A 540 -51.62 -3.23 17.62
C LEU A 540 -50.96 -4.45 16.98
#